data_cad8ef13468c5c1252be264c75c980fe
#
_entry.id   cad8ef13468c5c1252be264c75c980fe
#
_cell.length_a   1.000
_cell.length_b   1.000
_cell.length_c   1.000
_cell.angle_alpha   90.00
_cell.angle_beta   90.00
_cell.angle_gamma   90.00
#
_symmetry.space_group_name_H-M   'P 1'
#
loop_
_entity.id
_entity.type
_entity.pdbx_description
1 polymer ?
#
loop_
_entity_poly.entity_id
_entity_poly.type
_entity_poly.pdbx_seq_one_letter_code
_entity_poly.pdbx_strand_id
1 'polypeptide(L)'
;MNRKKTLLSRIIPAIAVFLMILSGCNQPDTGRDSDVAVPVSVTEVGYQSISEFLKTTGTVSATASAELITEVQGKYFLQNNPRTGKEYALGDKIQEGESLVNVKNREYELGIQLEAVKLEQKISKQEYEKQKALYEKGGVTLRELTNAEKAYINAQSALEEARINLDKLSVEAPFTGYITRLPYYTQGTEISANTRIAEIMDYRELIMEVSFPEKAMNRIKTGQQVEVNHYSLESETLEGKVTEISPAVDPDTRMFDVKIRIRNPNRSLRPG
;
A
#
# COMPACT_ATOMS: atom_id res chain seq x y z
N MET A 1 -11.01 92.59 61.10
CA MET A 1 -11.23 91.83 62.37
C MET A 1 -12.65 91.25 62.39
N ASN A 2 -13.00 90.23 61.56
CA ASN A 2 -14.31 89.55 61.55
C ASN A 2 -14.41 88.36 60.58
N ARG A 3 -13.43 87.47 60.60
CA ARG A 3 -13.51 86.20 59.75
C ARG A 3 -13.47 84.91 60.58
N LYS A 4 -13.37 84.95 61.93
CA LYS A 4 -13.29 83.73 62.72
C LYS A 4 -14.61 83.30 63.43
N LYS A 5 -15.66 84.17 63.43
CA LYS A 5 -16.93 83.82 64.10
C LYS A 5 -17.97 83.11 63.22
N THR A 6 -17.80 83.10 61.89
CA THR A 6 -18.74 82.47 60.96
C THR A 6 -18.42 80.99 60.65
N LEU A 7 -17.22 80.52 60.91
CA LEU A 7 -16.84 79.12 60.68
C LEU A 7 -17.33 78.20 61.84
N LEU A 8 -17.36 78.63 63.04
CA LEU A 8 -17.80 77.82 64.21
C LEU A 8 -19.31 77.54 64.19
N SER A 9 -20.13 78.50 63.69
CA SER A 9 -21.60 78.37 63.59
C SER A 9 -22.09 77.37 62.61
N ARG A 10 -21.26 77.01 61.60
CA ARG A 10 -21.64 76.06 60.51
C ARG A 10 -21.14 74.63 60.73
N ILE A 11 -20.21 74.41 61.67
CA ILE A 11 -19.61 73.14 62.01
C ILE A 11 -20.44 72.37 63.04
N ILE A 12 -21.08 73.08 63.97
CA ILE A 12 -21.89 72.47 65.04
C ILE A 12 -23.12 71.69 64.51
N PRO A 13 -23.93 72.16 63.56
CA PRO A 13 -25.04 71.36 63.02
C PRO A 13 -24.57 70.16 62.17
N ALA A 14 -23.38 70.24 61.54
CA ALA A 14 -22.85 69.13 60.77
C ALA A 14 -22.37 67.97 61.63
N ILE A 15 -21.81 68.24 62.80
CA ILE A 15 -21.40 67.24 63.80
C ILE A 15 -22.61 66.60 64.48
N ALA A 16 -23.70 67.33 64.71
CA ALA A 16 -24.93 66.79 65.28
C ALA A 16 -25.66 65.83 64.30
N VAL A 17 -25.64 66.13 63.03
CA VAL A 17 -26.21 65.24 61.99
C VAL A 17 -25.31 63.98 61.79
N PHE A 18 -23.99 64.10 61.92
CA PHE A 18 -23.08 62.97 61.86
C PHE A 18 -23.16 62.02 63.08
N LEU A 19 -23.47 62.52 64.26
CA LEU A 19 -23.68 61.67 65.44
C LEU A 19 -25.06 60.96 65.45
N MET A 20 -26.08 61.45 64.73
CA MET A 20 -27.38 60.79 64.63
C MET A 20 -27.35 59.62 63.64
N ILE A 21 -26.38 59.52 62.75
CA ILE A 21 -26.27 58.45 61.78
C ILE A 21 -25.58 57.19 62.40
N LEU A 22 -24.95 57.28 63.53
CA LEU A 22 -24.23 56.18 64.20
C LEU A 22 -25.09 55.36 65.19
N SER A 23 -26.38 55.66 65.39
CA SER A 23 -27.26 54.94 66.32
C SER A 23 -28.32 54.10 65.59
N GLY A 24 -27.98 53.55 64.42
CA GLY A 24 -28.92 52.72 63.68
C GLY A 24 -28.45 51.27 63.63
N CYS A 25 -29.25 50.40 64.20
CA CYS A 25 -29.41 49.00 64.03
C CYS A 25 -28.47 48.04 64.73
N ASN A 26 -28.80 47.76 65.94
CA ASN A 26 -28.62 46.43 66.49
C ASN A 26 -29.86 45.61 66.12
N GLN A 27 -29.76 44.87 65.02
CA GLN A 27 -30.78 43.94 64.63
C GLN A 27 -30.38 42.54 65.13
N PRO A 28 -31.24 41.82 65.84
CA PRO A 28 -30.90 40.46 66.26
C PRO A 28 -30.72 39.61 65.07
N ASP A 29 -29.62 38.93 65.02
CA ASP A 29 -29.26 37.90 64.00
C ASP A 29 -30.26 36.73 64.11
N THR A 30 -31.37 36.87 63.38
CA THR A 30 -32.22 35.71 63.12
C THR A 30 -31.45 34.83 62.12
N GLY A 31 -30.83 33.76 62.63
CA GLY A 31 -30.15 32.75 61.87
C GLY A 31 -31.00 32.31 60.66
N ARG A 32 -30.76 32.96 59.53
CA ARG A 32 -31.09 32.38 58.24
C ARG A 32 -29.92 31.44 57.97
N ASP A 33 -30.21 30.15 58.10
CA ASP A 33 -29.51 29.10 57.35
C ASP A 33 -29.48 29.57 55.91
N SER A 34 -28.40 30.21 55.52
CA SER A 34 -28.10 30.42 54.11
C SER A 34 -27.79 29.04 53.56
N ASP A 35 -28.83 28.41 53.02
CA ASP A 35 -28.69 27.24 52.18
C ASP A 35 -27.83 27.66 50.99
N VAL A 36 -26.51 27.49 51.16
CA VAL A 36 -25.55 27.76 50.07
C VAL A 36 -25.77 26.67 49.06
N ALA A 37 -26.65 26.96 48.11
CA ALA A 37 -26.85 26.09 46.97
C ALA A 37 -25.52 25.94 46.23
N VAL A 38 -24.85 24.81 46.44
CA VAL A 38 -23.66 24.44 45.70
C VAL A 38 -24.11 24.13 44.29
N PRO A 39 -23.65 24.87 43.27
CA PRO A 39 -24.02 24.55 41.88
C PRO A 39 -23.47 23.19 41.51
N VAL A 40 -24.34 22.24 41.27
CA VAL A 40 -24.00 20.92 40.79
C VAL A 40 -24.37 20.83 39.31
N SER A 41 -23.42 20.39 38.47
CA SER A 41 -23.71 20.01 37.09
C SER A 41 -24.33 18.64 37.11
N VAL A 42 -25.55 18.54 36.59
CA VAL A 42 -26.22 17.27 36.35
C VAL A 42 -26.21 17.00 34.83
N THR A 43 -25.81 15.80 34.49
CA THR A 43 -25.89 15.30 33.12
C THR A 43 -26.91 14.18 33.09
N GLU A 44 -27.83 14.21 32.13
CA GLU A 44 -28.78 13.15 31.95
C GLU A 44 -28.05 11.85 31.57
N VAL A 45 -28.31 10.79 32.32
CA VAL A 45 -27.68 9.48 32.07
C VAL A 45 -28.40 8.84 30.88
N GLY A 46 -27.75 8.89 29.74
CA GLY A 46 -28.20 8.20 28.53
C GLY A 46 -27.37 6.94 28.27
N TYR A 47 -27.95 5.99 27.55
CA TYR A 47 -27.19 4.86 27.03
C TYR A 47 -26.28 5.35 25.90
N GLN A 48 -24.96 5.25 26.12
CA GLN A 48 -23.96 5.49 25.08
C GLN A 48 -23.27 4.17 24.75
N SER A 49 -23.07 3.90 23.47
CA SER A 49 -22.27 2.75 23.06
C SER A 49 -20.80 3.05 23.35
N ILE A 50 -20.16 2.15 24.09
CA ILE A 50 -18.72 2.20 24.36
C ILE A 50 -18.04 1.29 23.35
N SER A 51 -17.15 1.86 22.55
CA SER A 51 -16.28 1.10 21.66
C SER A 51 -14.93 0.87 22.32
N GLU A 52 -14.52 -0.37 22.41
CA GLU A 52 -13.20 -0.73 22.89
C GLU A 52 -12.27 -0.92 21.69
N PHE A 53 -11.14 -0.23 21.68
CA PHE A 53 -10.13 -0.29 20.63
C PHE A 53 -8.92 -1.10 21.08
N LEU A 54 -8.51 -2.05 20.24
CA LEU A 54 -7.22 -2.71 20.35
C LEU A 54 -6.21 -1.93 19.53
N LYS A 55 -5.20 -1.35 20.18
CA LYS A 55 -4.15 -0.59 19.50
C LYS A 55 -2.90 -1.46 19.38
N THR A 56 -2.30 -1.45 18.21
CA THR A 56 -1.03 -2.13 17.93
C THR A 56 -0.26 -1.36 16.85
N THR A 57 0.97 -1.72 16.63
CA THR A 57 1.83 -1.23 15.55
C THR A 57 2.24 -2.39 14.68
N GLY A 58 2.56 -2.13 13.43
CA GLY A 58 2.99 -3.16 12.50
C GLY A 58 3.73 -2.58 11.31
N THR A 59 4.28 -3.46 10.49
CA THR A 59 5.00 -3.12 9.27
C THR A 59 4.06 -3.21 8.08
N VAL A 60 4.21 -2.27 7.16
CA VAL A 60 3.38 -2.17 5.95
C VAL A 60 4.21 -2.60 4.74
N SER A 61 3.71 -3.54 3.97
CA SER A 61 4.30 -4.02 2.72
C SER A 61 3.39 -3.77 1.53
N ALA A 62 3.97 -3.73 0.33
CA ALA A 62 3.21 -3.68 -0.91
C ALA A 62 2.46 -5.01 -1.14
N THR A 63 1.31 -4.95 -1.82
CA THR A 63 0.54 -6.15 -2.18
C THR A 63 1.32 -7.04 -3.16
N ALA A 64 2.09 -6.43 -4.05
CA ALA A 64 3.00 -7.13 -4.95
C ALA A 64 4.31 -6.35 -5.06
N SER A 65 5.43 -7.07 -5.02
CA SER A 65 6.77 -6.55 -5.24
C SER A 65 7.56 -7.55 -6.07
N ALA A 66 8.29 -7.07 -7.06
CA ALA A 66 9.17 -7.89 -7.89
C ALA A 66 10.48 -7.17 -8.19
N GLU A 67 11.57 -7.90 -8.05
CA GLU A 67 12.86 -7.49 -8.60
C GLU A 67 12.95 -7.97 -10.05
N LEU A 68 13.19 -7.04 -10.95
CA LEU A 68 13.43 -7.33 -12.35
C LEU A 68 14.94 -7.54 -12.56
N ILE A 69 15.27 -8.71 -13.06
CA ILE A 69 16.65 -9.11 -13.35
C ILE A 69 16.80 -9.48 -14.82
N THR A 70 18.02 -9.37 -15.35
CA THR A 70 18.34 -9.89 -16.68
C THR A 70 18.55 -11.39 -16.62
N GLU A 71 18.01 -12.13 -17.59
CA GLU A 71 18.24 -13.57 -17.71
C GLU A 71 19.48 -13.87 -18.56
N VAL A 72 19.83 -12.96 -19.47
CA VAL A 72 20.95 -13.11 -20.40
C VAL A 72 21.89 -11.91 -20.31
N GLN A 73 23.16 -12.11 -20.62
CA GLN A 73 24.13 -11.02 -20.74
C GLN A 73 23.96 -10.26 -22.06
N GLY A 74 24.31 -8.98 -22.08
CA GLY A 74 24.32 -8.18 -23.30
C GLY A 74 24.34 -6.69 -23.02
N LYS A 75 24.08 -5.88 -24.06
CA LYS A 75 24.09 -4.43 -23.94
C LYS A 75 22.73 -3.92 -23.46
N TYR A 76 22.78 -3.13 -22.41
CA TYR A 76 21.62 -2.52 -21.78
C TYR A 76 21.02 -1.39 -22.61
N PHE A 77 19.69 -1.42 -22.80
CA PHE A 77 18.92 -0.34 -23.41
C PHE A 77 17.61 -0.13 -22.64
N LEU A 78 17.56 0.96 -21.87
CA LEU A 78 16.34 1.39 -21.18
C LEU A 78 15.30 1.81 -22.21
N GLN A 79 14.06 1.36 -22.03
CA GLN A 79 12.97 1.67 -22.93
C GLN A 79 12.29 2.99 -22.57
N ASN A 80 11.55 3.54 -23.52
CA ASN A 80 10.75 4.73 -23.29
C ASN A 80 9.39 4.35 -22.70
N ASN A 81 8.99 5.12 -21.69
CA ASN A 81 7.65 5.05 -21.15
C ASN A 81 6.65 5.55 -22.21
N PRO A 82 5.72 4.70 -22.69
CA PRO A 82 4.80 5.04 -23.77
C PRO A 82 3.84 6.20 -23.40
N ARG A 83 3.69 6.49 -22.10
CA ARG A 83 2.82 7.57 -21.61
C ARG A 83 3.50 8.94 -21.61
N THR A 84 4.81 8.97 -21.40
CA THR A 84 5.57 10.23 -21.32
C THR A 84 6.45 10.49 -22.56
N GLY A 85 6.73 9.45 -23.36
CA GLY A 85 7.68 9.49 -24.48
C GLY A 85 9.14 9.63 -24.08
N LYS A 86 9.45 9.61 -22.78
CA LYS A 86 10.80 9.69 -22.22
C LYS A 86 11.22 8.33 -21.68
N GLU A 87 12.51 8.12 -21.47
CA GLU A 87 13.01 6.95 -20.77
C GLU A 87 12.29 6.78 -19.42
N TYR A 88 12.08 5.52 -19.04
CA TYR A 88 11.50 5.22 -17.73
C TYR A 88 12.33 5.82 -16.60
N ALA A 89 11.67 6.35 -15.59
CA ALA A 89 12.26 6.97 -14.42
C ALA A 89 11.71 6.39 -13.12
N LEU A 90 12.43 6.65 -12.04
CA LEU A 90 11.97 6.29 -10.69
C LEU A 90 10.61 6.93 -10.39
N GLY A 91 9.66 6.14 -9.91
CA GLY A 91 8.29 6.57 -9.65
C GLY A 91 7.34 6.46 -10.84
N ASP A 92 7.82 6.12 -12.02
CA ASP A 92 6.96 5.90 -13.17
C ASP A 92 6.08 4.67 -12.97
N LYS A 93 4.87 4.77 -13.53
CA LYS A 93 3.96 3.62 -13.61
C LYS A 93 4.35 2.77 -14.83
N ILE A 94 4.42 1.45 -14.63
CA ILE A 94 4.61 0.45 -15.67
C ILE A 94 3.43 -0.52 -15.66
N GLN A 95 2.97 -0.96 -16.82
CA GLN A 95 1.89 -1.95 -16.94
C GLN A 95 2.46 -3.35 -17.11
N GLU A 96 1.68 -4.35 -16.75
CA GLU A 96 1.99 -5.76 -17.00
C GLU A 96 2.29 -5.98 -18.48
N GLY A 97 3.39 -6.71 -18.78
CA GLY A 97 3.86 -6.98 -20.12
C GLY A 97 4.59 -5.81 -20.80
N GLU A 98 4.69 -4.62 -20.17
CA GLU A 98 5.53 -3.54 -20.72
C GLU A 98 7.01 -3.85 -20.51
N SER A 99 7.81 -3.73 -21.58
CA SER A 99 9.25 -3.88 -21.53
C SER A 99 9.89 -2.65 -20.91
N LEU A 100 10.65 -2.86 -19.85
CA LEU A 100 11.44 -1.81 -19.19
C LEU A 100 12.82 -1.67 -19.81
N VAL A 101 13.47 -2.80 -20.09
CA VAL A 101 14.82 -2.86 -20.65
C VAL A 101 14.88 -3.92 -21.74
N ASN A 102 15.58 -3.59 -22.80
CA ASN A 102 15.96 -4.53 -23.83
C ASN A 102 17.46 -4.81 -23.74
N VAL A 103 17.83 -6.07 -23.65
CA VAL A 103 19.20 -6.55 -23.63
C VAL A 103 19.59 -6.98 -25.03
N LYS A 104 20.43 -6.21 -25.71
CA LYS A 104 20.88 -6.55 -27.07
C LYS A 104 22.11 -7.48 -27.01
N ASN A 105 21.91 -8.71 -27.47
CA ASN A 105 22.97 -9.68 -27.68
C ASN A 105 22.77 -10.37 -29.03
N ARG A 106 23.45 -9.89 -30.05
CA ARG A 106 23.31 -10.40 -31.42
C ARG A 106 23.74 -11.84 -31.58
N GLU A 107 24.76 -12.27 -30.84
CA GLU A 107 25.23 -13.65 -30.90
C GLU A 107 24.17 -14.60 -30.31
N TYR A 108 23.56 -14.23 -29.21
CA TYR A 108 22.46 -14.97 -28.60
C TYR A 108 21.23 -15.01 -29.52
N GLU A 109 20.83 -13.89 -30.12
CA GLU A 109 19.72 -13.80 -31.09
C GLU A 109 19.95 -14.74 -32.30
N LEU A 110 21.16 -14.73 -32.87
CA LEU A 110 21.53 -15.60 -33.98
C LEU A 110 21.54 -17.07 -33.59
N GLY A 111 21.95 -17.39 -32.34
CA GLY A 111 21.94 -18.74 -31.80
C GLY A 111 20.53 -19.34 -31.67
N ILE A 112 19.51 -18.53 -31.45
CA ILE A 112 18.09 -18.96 -31.38
C ILE A 112 17.57 -19.48 -32.75
N GLN A 113 18.07 -18.98 -33.88
CA GLN A 113 17.71 -19.34 -35.23
C GLN A 113 16.17 -19.30 -35.47
N LEU A 114 15.48 -18.32 -34.91
CA LEU A 114 14.00 -18.23 -34.89
C LEU A 114 13.36 -18.49 -36.28
N GLU A 115 13.90 -17.86 -37.34
CA GLU A 115 13.31 -17.99 -38.68
C GLU A 115 13.47 -19.41 -39.27
N ALA A 116 14.59 -20.09 -38.95
CA ALA A 116 14.79 -21.48 -39.39
C ALA A 116 13.84 -22.44 -38.68
N VAL A 117 13.70 -22.27 -37.34
CA VAL A 117 12.77 -23.10 -36.54
C VAL A 117 11.31 -22.84 -36.91
N LYS A 118 10.94 -21.60 -37.21
CA LYS A 118 9.61 -21.24 -37.68
C LYS A 118 9.29 -21.87 -39.08
N LEU A 119 10.27 -21.90 -39.97
CA LEU A 119 10.12 -22.56 -41.27
C LEU A 119 9.94 -24.07 -41.10
N GLU A 120 10.76 -24.71 -40.24
CA GLU A 120 10.66 -26.14 -39.93
C GLU A 120 9.29 -26.51 -39.36
N GLN A 121 8.76 -25.72 -38.44
CA GLN A 121 7.41 -25.89 -37.87
C GLN A 121 6.34 -25.80 -38.97
N LYS A 122 6.49 -24.87 -39.92
CA LYS A 122 5.55 -24.72 -41.03
C LYS A 122 5.58 -25.93 -41.97
N ILE A 123 6.79 -26.44 -42.31
CA ILE A 123 6.98 -27.60 -43.19
C ILE A 123 6.39 -28.84 -42.52
N SER A 124 6.75 -29.12 -41.27
CA SER A 124 6.28 -30.29 -40.54
C SER A 124 4.76 -30.29 -40.35
N LYS A 125 4.15 -29.10 -40.13
CA LYS A 125 2.70 -28.94 -40.08
C LYS A 125 2.04 -29.34 -41.41
N GLN A 126 2.56 -28.83 -42.50
CA GLN A 126 2.02 -29.15 -43.84
C GLN A 126 2.12 -30.65 -44.16
N GLU A 127 3.24 -31.29 -43.80
CA GLU A 127 3.41 -32.73 -44.01
C GLU A 127 2.45 -33.54 -43.13
N TYR A 128 2.27 -33.17 -41.85
CA TYR A 128 1.28 -33.81 -41.00
C TYR A 128 -0.14 -33.68 -41.56
N GLU A 129 -0.55 -32.50 -42.00
CA GLU A 129 -1.88 -32.26 -42.58
C GLU A 129 -2.09 -33.10 -43.86
N LYS A 130 -1.06 -33.21 -44.71
CA LYS A 130 -1.07 -34.05 -45.92
C LYS A 130 -1.19 -35.55 -45.56
N GLN A 131 -0.37 -36.04 -44.61
CA GLN A 131 -0.42 -37.44 -44.18
C GLN A 131 -1.76 -37.80 -43.55
N LYS A 132 -2.35 -36.86 -42.78
CA LYS A 132 -3.67 -37.01 -42.19
C LYS A 132 -4.76 -37.16 -43.27
N ALA A 133 -4.75 -36.30 -44.27
CA ALA A 133 -5.70 -36.39 -45.39
C ALA A 133 -5.55 -37.66 -46.25
N LEU A 134 -4.31 -38.17 -46.40
CA LEU A 134 -4.04 -39.43 -47.07
C LEU A 134 -4.49 -40.64 -46.25
N TYR A 135 -4.28 -40.61 -44.93
CA TYR A 135 -4.71 -41.66 -43.99
C TYR A 135 -6.24 -41.82 -44.00
N GLU A 136 -6.98 -40.72 -43.98
CA GLU A 136 -8.44 -40.70 -44.05
C GLU A 136 -8.95 -41.36 -45.37
N LYS A 137 -8.14 -41.36 -46.46
CA LYS A 137 -8.42 -42.00 -47.73
C LYS A 137 -7.81 -43.38 -47.87
N GLY A 138 -7.18 -43.92 -46.80
CA GLY A 138 -6.53 -45.22 -46.82
C GLY A 138 -5.20 -45.27 -47.61
N GLY A 139 -4.60 -44.12 -47.94
CA GLY A 139 -3.39 -44.00 -48.75
C GLY A 139 -2.07 -44.14 -48.00
N VAL A 140 -2.08 -44.08 -46.66
CA VAL A 140 -0.90 -44.21 -45.80
C VAL A 140 -1.23 -45.00 -44.54
N THR A 141 -0.19 -45.53 -43.88
CA THR A 141 -0.34 -46.30 -42.65
C THR A 141 -0.48 -45.37 -41.41
N LEU A 142 -1.07 -45.88 -40.33
CA LEU A 142 -1.14 -45.16 -39.07
C LEU A 142 0.26 -44.78 -38.54
N ARG A 143 1.27 -45.63 -38.80
CA ARG A 143 2.66 -45.37 -38.41
C ARG A 143 3.23 -44.14 -39.14
N GLU A 144 2.94 -43.97 -40.41
CA GLU A 144 3.38 -42.81 -41.20
C GLU A 144 2.70 -41.53 -40.71
N LEU A 145 1.40 -41.57 -40.43
CA LEU A 145 0.67 -40.46 -39.84
C LEU A 145 1.25 -40.08 -38.48
N THR A 146 1.45 -41.07 -37.57
CA THR A 146 2.00 -40.81 -36.24
C THR A 146 3.43 -40.27 -36.30
N ASN A 147 4.26 -40.70 -37.24
CA ASN A 147 5.59 -40.14 -37.45
C ASN A 147 5.54 -38.66 -37.89
N ALA A 148 4.65 -38.32 -38.81
CA ALA A 148 4.47 -36.93 -39.22
C ALA A 148 3.91 -36.05 -38.10
N GLU A 149 2.99 -36.58 -37.32
CA GLU A 149 2.45 -35.89 -36.12
C GLU A 149 3.56 -35.62 -35.09
N LYS A 150 4.39 -36.62 -34.78
CA LYS A 150 5.53 -36.46 -33.87
C LYS A 150 6.52 -35.41 -34.38
N ALA A 151 6.82 -35.40 -35.68
CA ALA A 151 7.69 -34.39 -36.27
C ALA A 151 7.11 -32.98 -36.12
N TYR A 152 5.81 -32.82 -36.36
CA TYR A 152 5.12 -31.53 -36.16
C TYR A 152 5.15 -31.07 -34.72
N ILE A 153 4.84 -31.96 -33.74
CA ILE A 153 4.88 -31.63 -32.30
C ILE A 153 6.29 -31.22 -31.89
N ASN A 154 7.32 -31.91 -32.32
CA ASN A 154 8.70 -31.57 -32.01
C ASN A 154 9.09 -30.18 -32.56
N ALA A 155 8.72 -29.91 -33.83
CA ALA A 155 8.98 -28.60 -34.43
C ALA A 155 8.18 -27.46 -33.77
N GLN A 156 6.97 -27.75 -33.29
CA GLN A 156 6.17 -26.80 -32.52
C GLN A 156 6.83 -26.46 -31.16
N SER A 157 7.31 -27.49 -30.46
CA SER A 157 8.03 -27.30 -29.20
C SER A 157 9.33 -26.51 -29.37
N ALA A 158 10.08 -26.81 -30.45
CA ALA A 158 11.31 -26.07 -30.79
C ALA A 158 11.01 -24.58 -31.10
N LEU A 159 9.90 -24.28 -31.77
CA LEU A 159 9.49 -22.89 -32.01
C LEU A 159 9.12 -22.15 -30.72
N GLU A 160 8.44 -22.83 -29.83
CA GLU A 160 8.07 -22.24 -28.51
C GLU A 160 9.32 -21.98 -27.67
N GLU A 161 10.26 -22.92 -27.63
CA GLU A 161 11.54 -22.73 -26.96
C GLU A 161 12.33 -21.55 -27.54
N ALA A 162 12.36 -21.41 -28.86
CA ALA A 162 13.00 -20.29 -29.53
C ALA A 162 12.36 -18.94 -29.15
N ARG A 163 11.03 -18.88 -28.99
CA ARG A 163 10.31 -17.68 -28.54
C ARG A 163 10.65 -17.35 -27.09
N ILE A 164 10.56 -18.32 -26.18
CA ILE A 164 10.94 -18.15 -24.78
C ILE A 164 12.38 -17.63 -24.66
N ASN A 165 13.30 -18.16 -25.45
CA ASN A 165 14.67 -17.68 -25.45
C ASN A 165 14.81 -16.25 -25.99
N LEU A 166 13.99 -15.85 -26.95
CA LEU A 166 13.97 -14.47 -27.45
C LEU A 166 13.40 -13.50 -26.40
N ASP A 167 12.35 -13.90 -25.69
CA ASP A 167 11.70 -13.11 -24.66
C ASP A 167 12.65 -12.79 -23.49
N LYS A 168 13.65 -13.65 -23.22
CA LYS A 168 14.71 -13.40 -22.22
C LYS A 168 15.57 -12.15 -22.50
N LEU A 169 15.55 -11.66 -23.73
CA LEU A 169 16.22 -10.41 -24.09
C LEU A 169 15.42 -9.16 -23.67
N SER A 170 14.16 -9.31 -23.29
CA SER A 170 13.29 -8.26 -22.81
C SER A 170 13.02 -8.43 -21.32
N VAL A 171 13.29 -7.39 -20.53
CA VAL A 171 12.92 -7.39 -19.11
C VAL A 171 11.58 -6.68 -18.99
N GLU A 172 10.53 -7.48 -18.78
CA GLU A 172 9.14 -7.03 -18.74
C GLU A 172 8.59 -6.98 -17.32
N ALA A 173 7.58 -6.13 -17.12
CA ALA A 173 6.89 -6.03 -15.83
C ALA A 173 5.91 -7.21 -15.67
N PRO A 174 6.02 -8.04 -14.62
CA PRO A 174 5.12 -9.17 -14.38
C PRO A 174 3.73 -8.75 -13.87
N PHE A 175 3.56 -7.53 -13.45
CA PHE A 175 2.29 -6.92 -13.04
C PHE A 175 2.34 -5.40 -13.18
N THR A 176 1.18 -4.77 -13.19
CA THR A 176 1.08 -3.31 -13.21
C THR A 176 1.47 -2.70 -11.85
N GLY A 177 2.52 -1.88 -11.84
CA GLY A 177 3.06 -1.28 -10.63
C GLY A 177 3.77 0.05 -10.87
N TYR A 178 4.60 0.41 -9.91
CA TYR A 178 5.45 1.62 -9.94
C TYR A 178 6.91 1.21 -9.73
N ILE A 179 7.81 1.85 -10.45
CA ILE A 179 9.25 1.64 -10.34
C ILE A 179 9.73 2.28 -9.03
N THR A 180 10.13 1.46 -8.07
CA THR A 180 10.61 1.90 -6.75
C THR A 180 12.12 1.93 -6.65
N ARG A 181 12.81 1.19 -7.52
CA ARG A 181 14.27 1.23 -7.66
C ARG A 181 14.63 1.07 -9.13
N LEU A 182 15.54 1.90 -9.60
CA LEU A 182 16.05 1.88 -10.97
C LEU A 182 17.52 2.28 -10.95
N PRO A 183 18.46 1.32 -10.95
CA PRO A 183 19.87 1.61 -11.19
C PRO A 183 20.03 2.14 -12.61
N TYR A 184 20.62 3.32 -12.76
CA TYR A 184 20.85 3.90 -14.07
C TYR A 184 22.17 3.39 -14.64
N TYR A 185 22.08 2.60 -15.69
CA TYR A 185 23.22 2.20 -16.50
C TYR A 185 23.29 3.08 -17.76
N THR A 186 24.47 3.36 -18.23
CA THR A 186 24.63 4.05 -19.52
C THR A 186 24.13 3.16 -20.64
N GLN A 187 23.35 3.73 -21.56
CA GLN A 187 22.85 3.01 -22.75
C GLN A 187 24.00 2.36 -23.51
N GLY A 188 23.84 1.07 -23.84
CA GLY A 188 24.85 0.27 -24.54
C GLY A 188 25.96 -0.32 -23.66
N THR A 189 25.94 -0.07 -22.32
CA THR A 189 26.84 -0.75 -21.38
C THR A 189 26.53 -2.24 -21.37
N GLU A 190 27.56 -3.06 -21.33
CA GLU A 190 27.41 -4.51 -21.20
C GLU A 190 27.09 -4.87 -19.76
N ILE A 191 26.05 -5.66 -19.56
CA ILE A 191 25.58 -6.17 -18.27
C ILE A 191 25.56 -7.69 -18.29
N SER A 192 25.84 -8.31 -17.15
CA SER A 192 25.82 -9.76 -16.97
C SER A 192 24.41 -10.28 -16.78
N ALA A 193 24.20 -11.57 -17.03
CA ALA A 193 22.99 -12.26 -16.58
C ALA A 193 22.82 -12.12 -15.05
N ASN A 194 21.60 -12.18 -14.56
CA ASN A 194 21.19 -12.01 -13.17
C ASN A 194 21.54 -10.62 -12.58
N THR A 195 21.73 -9.61 -13.45
CA THR A 195 21.90 -8.22 -12.99
C THR A 195 20.53 -7.63 -12.64
N ARG A 196 20.42 -7.02 -11.44
CA ARG A 196 19.20 -6.32 -11.02
C ARG A 196 19.01 -5.04 -11.84
N ILE A 197 17.90 -4.94 -12.54
CA ILE A 197 17.55 -3.83 -13.44
C ILE A 197 16.60 -2.85 -12.77
N ALA A 198 15.62 -3.34 -12.03
CA ALA A 198 14.65 -2.50 -11.34
C ALA A 198 13.96 -3.26 -10.23
N GLU A 199 13.26 -2.52 -9.39
CA GLU A 199 12.25 -3.06 -8.49
C GLU A 199 10.95 -2.35 -8.75
N ILE A 200 9.88 -3.11 -8.88
CA ILE A 200 8.52 -2.59 -9.06
C ILE A 200 7.62 -3.05 -7.94
N MET A 201 6.70 -2.18 -7.53
CA MET A 201 5.74 -2.47 -6.46
C MET A 201 4.35 -2.00 -6.85
N ASP A 202 3.33 -2.79 -6.50
CA ASP A 202 1.95 -2.32 -6.44
C ASP A 202 1.59 -2.01 -4.99
N TYR A 203 1.42 -0.73 -4.69
CA TYR A 203 1.06 -0.23 -3.34
C TYR A 203 -0.22 0.61 -3.34
N ARG A 204 -1.10 0.37 -4.30
CA ARG A 204 -2.49 0.89 -4.29
C ARG A 204 -3.30 0.28 -3.16
N GLU A 205 -2.99 -0.96 -2.82
CA GLU A 205 -3.38 -1.64 -1.60
C GLU A 205 -2.11 -2.07 -0.87
N LEU A 206 -2.15 -2.08 0.44
CA LEU A 206 -1.04 -2.45 1.29
C LEU A 206 -1.45 -3.58 2.23
N ILE A 207 -0.50 -4.38 2.63
CA ILE A 207 -0.67 -5.41 3.66
C ILE A 207 0.11 -4.97 4.88
N MET A 208 -0.59 -4.83 6.00
CA MET A 208 0.02 -4.56 7.29
C MET A 208 0.03 -5.85 8.11
N GLU A 209 1.20 -6.25 8.57
CA GLU A 209 1.35 -7.36 9.49
C GLU A 209 1.47 -6.83 10.90
N VAL A 210 0.62 -7.33 11.79
CA VAL A 210 0.56 -6.94 13.19
C VAL A 210 0.44 -8.17 14.07
N SER A 211 1.08 -8.14 15.25
CA SER A 211 1.00 -9.22 16.22
C SER A 211 0.14 -8.81 17.40
N PHE A 212 -0.72 -9.71 17.88
CA PHE A 212 -1.57 -9.50 19.04
C PHE A 212 -1.32 -10.59 20.09
N PRO A 213 -1.45 -10.26 21.39
CA PRO A 213 -1.38 -11.25 22.45
C PRO A 213 -2.51 -12.29 22.32
N GLU A 214 -2.24 -13.54 22.71
CA GLU A 214 -3.19 -14.68 22.68
C GLU A 214 -4.57 -14.33 23.27
N LYS A 215 -4.61 -13.56 24.35
CA LYS A 215 -5.86 -13.09 25.00
C LYS A 215 -6.81 -12.32 24.08
N ALA A 216 -6.30 -11.74 22.98
CA ALA A 216 -7.08 -11.01 21.99
C ALA A 216 -7.66 -11.89 20.89
N MET A 217 -7.30 -13.18 20.81
CA MET A 217 -7.64 -14.08 19.70
C MET A 217 -9.15 -14.18 19.46
N ASN A 218 -9.95 -14.29 20.52
CA ASN A 218 -11.40 -14.41 20.41
C ASN A 218 -12.11 -13.07 20.07
N ARG A 219 -11.38 -11.97 20.10
CA ARG A 219 -11.92 -10.60 19.92
C ARG A 219 -11.68 -10.08 18.51
N ILE A 220 -10.71 -10.62 17.78
CA ILE A 220 -10.36 -10.25 16.43
C ILE A 220 -11.01 -11.24 15.46
N LYS A 221 -11.67 -10.71 14.44
CA LYS A 221 -12.35 -11.52 13.42
C LYS A 221 -11.95 -11.06 12.02
N THR A 222 -11.84 -12.02 11.11
CA THR A 222 -11.69 -11.72 9.68
C THR A 222 -12.87 -10.88 9.20
N GLY A 223 -12.56 -9.84 8.43
CA GLY A 223 -13.55 -8.89 7.94
C GLY A 223 -13.77 -7.67 8.82
N GLN A 224 -13.16 -7.62 10.01
CA GLN A 224 -13.24 -6.46 10.92
C GLN A 224 -12.57 -5.23 10.32
N GLN A 225 -13.22 -4.07 10.48
CA GLN A 225 -12.69 -2.77 10.06
C GLN A 225 -11.56 -2.34 11.02
N VAL A 226 -10.55 -1.71 10.44
CA VAL A 226 -9.37 -1.20 11.16
C VAL A 226 -9.08 0.22 10.68
N GLU A 227 -8.77 1.09 11.61
CA GLU A 227 -8.27 2.43 11.33
C GLU A 227 -6.75 2.42 11.43
N VAL A 228 -6.08 2.89 10.39
CA VAL A 228 -4.62 2.94 10.32
C VAL A 228 -4.16 4.39 10.28
N ASN A 229 -3.39 4.77 11.29
CA ASN A 229 -2.79 6.08 11.41
C ASN A 229 -1.26 5.97 11.25
N HIS A 230 -0.67 6.89 10.51
CA HIS A 230 0.77 6.97 10.33
C HIS A 230 1.25 8.41 10.52
N TYR A 231 2.42 8.60 11.11
CA TYR A 231 2.96 9.93 11.44
C TYR A 231 3.18 10.82 10.19
N SER A 232 3.39 10.22 9.00
CA SER A 232 3.54 10.99 7.75
C SER A 232 2.21 11.42 7.13
N LEU A 233 1.08 10.98 7.69
CA LEU A 233 -0.27 11.28 7.20
C LEU A 233 -0.93 12.30 8.13
N GLU A 234 -0.45 13.53 8.17
CA GLU A 234 -0.76 14.62 9.12
C GLU A 234 -2.16 14.63 9.74
N SER A 235 -3.18 14.15 9.05
CA SER A 235 -4.58 14.04 9.55
C SER A 235 -5.39 13.00 8.78
N GLU A 236 -4.78 12.22 7.88
CA GLU A 236 -5.48 11.22 7.08
C GLU A 236 -5.44 9.88 7.81
N THR A 237 -6.61 9.32 8.08
CA THR A 237 -6.77 7.96 8.59
C THR A 237 -7.10 7.06 7.41
N LEU A 238 -6.32 5.99 7.22
CA LEU A 238 -6.59 5.00 6.18
C LEU A 238 -7.46 3.89 6.74
N GLU A 239 -8.41 3.46 5.91
CA GLU A 239 -9.25 2.33 6.23
C GLU A 239 -8.57 1.02 5.85
N GLY A 240 -8.59 0.08 6.79
CA GLY A 240 -8.13 -1.28 6.59
C GLY A 240 -9.18 -2.31 6.98
N LYS A 241 -8.93 -3.55 6.59
CA LYS A 241 -9.77 -4.69 6.92
C LYS A 241 -8.89 -5.88 7.26
N VAL A 242 -9.22 -6.58 8.35
CA VAL A 242 -8.58 -7.85 8.70
C VAL A 242 -8.88 -8.88 7.61
N THR A 243 -7.85 -9.43 6.98
CA THR A 243 -7.98 -10.44 5.92
C THR A 243 -7.63 -11.83 6.41
N GLU A 244 -6.58 -11.94 7.22
CA GLU A 244 -6.07 -13.22 7.69
C GLU A 244 -5.72 -13.13 9.17
N ILE A 245 -5.91 -14.23 9.88
CA ILE A 245 -5.54 -14.39 11.29
C ILE A 245 -4.81 -15.72 11.40
N SER A 246 -3.60 -15.69 11.95
CA SER A 246 -2.84 -16.91 12.20
C SER A 246 -3.60 -17.84 13.16
N PRO A 247 -3.77 -19.11 12.83
CA PRO A 247 -4.38 -20.07 13.74
C PRO A 247 -3.41 -20.52 14.85
N ALA A 248 -2.12 -20.21 14.71
CA ALA A 248 -1.07 -20.58 15.64
C ALA A 248 -0.61 -19.38 16.47
N VAL A 249 -0.25 -19.63 17.71
CA VAL A 249 0.40 -18.69 18.61
C VAL A 249 1.88 -19.03 18.68
N ASP A 250 2.73 -18.05 18.53
CA ASP A 250 4.16 -18.21 18.71
C ASP A 250 4.46 -18.53 20.18
N PRO A 251 5.14 -19.64 20.48
CA PRO A 251 5.35 -20.11 21.86
C PRO A 251 6.28 -19.21 22.67
N ASP A 252 7.19 -18.49 22.01
CA ASP A 252 8.19 -17.64 22.66
C ASP A 252 7.62 -16.28 23.01
N THR A 253 6.87 -15.68 22.08
CA THR A 253 6.31 -14.32 22.24
C THR A 253 4.89 -14.33 22.81
N ARG A 254 4.18 -15.46 22.75
CA ARG A 254 2.75 -15.60 23.10
C ARG A 254 1.85 -14.65 22.28
N MET A 255 2.24 -14.42 21.03
CA MET A 255 1.51 -13.59 20.09
C MET A 255 1.04 -14.40 18.89
N PHE A 256 0.01 -13.94 18.22
CA PHE A 256 -0.45 -14.43 16.93
C PHE A 256 -0.50 -13.29 15.91
N ASP A 257 -0.24 -13.62 14.66
CA ASP A 257 -0.15 -12.64 13.59
C ASP A 257 -1.49 -12.44 12.88
N VAL A 258 -1.73 -11.20 12.53
CA VAL A 258 -2.92 -10.76 11.81
C VAL A 258 -2.48 -9.93 10.62
N LYS A 259 -3.03 -10.23 9.43
CA LYS A 259 -2.82 -9.42 8.24
C LYS A 259 -4.03 -8.51 8.00
N ILE A 260 -3.73 -7.25 7.78
CA ILE A 260 -4.70 -6.20 7.54
C ILE A 260 -4.44 -5.65 6.14
N ARG A 261 -5.45 -5.67 5.28
CA ARG A 261 -5.40 -5.03 3.98
C ARG A 261 -5.85 -3.59 4.12
N ILE A 262 -5.00 -2.66 3.68
CA ILE A 262 -5.21 -1.21 3.76
C ILE A 262 -5.44 -0.68 2.35
N ARG A 263 -6.48 0.11 2.16
CA ARG A 263 -6.71 0.84 0.91
C ARG A 263 -5.84 2.09 0.88
N ASN A 264 -5.08 2.27 -0.21
CA ASN A 264 -4.16 3.38 -0.39
C ASN A 264 -4.36 4.06 -1.77
N PRO A 265 -5.56 4.59 -2.06
CA PRO A 265 -5.91 5.10 -3.39
C PRO A 265 -5.01 6.26 -3.82
N ASN A 266 -4.65 7.13 -2.89
CA ASN A 266 -3.81 8.30 -3.12
C ASN A 266 -2.32 7.98 -3.04
N ARG A 267 -1.94 6.74 -2.67
CA ARG A 267 -0.55 6.31 -2.46
C ARG A 267 0.19 7.19 -1.46
N SER A 268 -0.56 7.73 -0.50
CA SER A 268 -0.04 8.58 0.57
C SER A 268 0.85 7.79 1.54
N LEU A 269 0.51 6.53 1.81
CA LEU A 269 1.33 5.62 2.61
C LEU A 269 2.27 4.83 1.69
N ARG A 270 3.56 4.81 2.04
CA ARG A 270 4.58 4.05 1.32
C ARG A 270 4.93 2.78 2.09
N PRO A 271 5.16 1.64 1.39
CA PRO A 271 5.65 0.43 2.04
C PRO A 271 7.09 0.61 2.56
N GLY A 272 7.42 -0.09 3.66
CA GLY A 272 8.72 -0.07 4.30
C GLY A 272 8.68 0.19 5.79
#